data_b02721150ee4d39f841cbffa90bca3a9
#
_entry.id   b02721150ee4d39f841cbffa90bca3a9
#
_cell.length_a   1.000
_cell.length_b   1.000
_cell.length_c   1.000
_cell.angle_alpha   90.00
_cell.angle_beta   90.00
_cell.angle_gamma   90.00
#
_symmetry.space_group_name_H-M   'P 1'
#
loop_
_entity.id
_entity.type
_entity.pdbx_description
1 polymer ?
#
loop_
_entity_poly.entity_id
_entity_poly.type
_entity_poly.pdbx_seq_one_letter_code
_entity_poly.pdbx_strand_id
1 'polypeptide(L)'
;QEGKSLKSGFLLRFHPCIVDARTQIRLGRIGAIQSIRYSKNVQRRGDESSHALDTLAIHGIDLAEFLLDGQTPLRISEVVGSRTSCALTLEYPNQVEICIDVGWESEADVAELEVIGRNGRILVQLQQHENYEILKDHSTIQHVQFNHTPLEAVLLDFLKPDSASIAAPTGSILRTIKCVEQARLQLTAQGRSRTRELKR
;
A
#
# COMPACT_ATOMS: atom_id res chain seq x y z
N GLN A 1 -24.53 -13.10 -20.92
CA GLN A 1 -24.07 -12.47 -19.67
C GLN A 1 -23.37 -11.18 -20.06
N GLU A 2 -24.00 -10.03 -19.84
CA GLU A 2 -23.31 -8.75 -19.90
C GLU A 2 -22.25 -8.77 -18.80
N GLY A 3 -20.98 -8.84 -19.18
CA GLY A 3 -19.85 -8.83 -18.27
C GLY A 3 -19.75 -7.46 -17.59
N LYS A 4 -20.42 -7.29 -16.45
CA LYS A 4 -20.28 -6.08 -15.64
C LYS A 4 -18.87 -6.07 -15.04
N SER A 5 -18.13 -5.00 -15.29
CA SER A 5 -16.82 -4.75 -14.69
C SER A 5 -16.99 -4.19 -13.28
N LEU A 6 -16.24 -4.74 -12.34
CA LEU A 6 -16.13 -4.20 -10.98
C LEU A 6 -14.76 -3.55 -10.83
N LYS A 7 -14.75 -2.27 -10.43
CA LYS A 7 -13.55 -1.50 -10.10
C LYS A 7 -13.62 -1.07 -8.64
N SER A 8 -12.48 -0.97 -7.97
CA SER A 8 -12.38 -0.36 -6.65
C SER A 8 -11.56 0.92 -6.72
N GLY A 9 -12.10 1.95 -6.10
CA GLY A 9 -11.41 3.23 -5.94
C GLY A 9 -10.44 3.23 -4.77
N PHE A 10 -9.41 2.39 -4.76
CA PHE A 10 -8.30 2.54 -3.84
C PHE A 10 -7.64 3.91 -4.07
N LEU A 11 -7.98 4.87 -3.22
CA LEU A 11 -7.72 6.29 -3.43
C LEU A 11 -6.24 6.60 -3.64
N LEU A 12 -5.34 5.86 -2.99
CA LEU A 12 -3.90 6.07 -3.11
C LEU A 12 -3.35 5.76 -4.52
N ARG A 13 -4.00 4.91 -5.31
CA ARG A 13 -3.64 4.71 -6.73
C ARG A 13 -3.80 5.98 -7.56
N PHE A 14 -4.62 6.92 -7.09
CA PHE A 14 -4.93 8.20 -7.75
C PHE A 14 -4.19 9.38 -7.12
N HIS A 15 -3.34 9.13 -6.13
CA HIS A 15 -2.51 10.17 -5.55
C HIS A 15 -1.48 10.64 -6.59
N PRO A 16 -1.41 11.95 -6.92
CA PRO A 16 -0.58 12.44 -8.03
C PRO A 16 0.87 12.00 -7.95
N CYS A 17 1.48 12.13 -6.77
CA CYS A 17 2.87 11.70 -6.55
C CYS A 17 3.07 10.18 -6.70
N ILE A 18 2.06 9.35 -6.35
CA ILE A 18 2.12 7.89 -6.55
C ILE A 18 2.05 7.54 -8.04
N VAL A 19 1.17 8.21 -8.79
CA VAL A 19 1.03 7.99 -10.24
C VAL A 19 2.32 8.35 -10.97
N ASP A 20 2.92 9.50 -10.62
CA ASP A 20 4.18 9.91 -11.23
C ASP A 20 5.34 9.03 -10.76
N ALA A 21 5.44 8.72 -9.47
CA ALA A 21 6.46 7.79 -8.93
C ALA A 21 6.43 6.44 -9.63
N ARG A 22 5.25 5.87 -9.89
CA ARG A 22 5.11 4.64 -10.68
C ARG A 22 5.68 4.80 -12.09
N THR A 23 5.46 5.95 -12.71
CA THR A 23 6.03 6.26 -14.02
C THR A 23 7.56 6.31 -13.96
N GLN A 24 8.15 6.97 -12.96
CA GLN A 24 9.60 7.02 -12.77
C GLN A 24 10.21 5.63 -12.48
N ILE A 25 9.50 4.78 -11.73
CA ILE A 25 9.89 3.38 -11.50
C ILE A 25 9.95 2.62 -12.83
N ARG A 26 8.90 2.73 -13.66
CA ARG A 26 8.82 2.08 -14.99
C ARG A 26 9.89 2.59 -15.96
N LEU A 27 10.29 3.84 -15.83
CA LEU A 27 11.41 4.43 -16.58
C LEU A 27 12.78 4.00 -16.03
N GLY A 28 12.84 3.18 -14.99
CA GLY A 28 14.06 2.63 -14.42
C GLY A 28 14.89 3.64 -13.60
N ARG A 29 14.28 4.75 -13.14
CA ARG A 29 15.00 5.82 -12.42
C ARG A 29 15.75 5.34 -11.18
N ILE A 30 15.20 4.38 -10.45
CA ILE A 30 15.80 3.79 -9.25
C ILE A 30 16.34 2.38 -9.48
N GLY A 31 16.30 1.88 -10.73
CA GLY A 31 16.65 0.48 -11.05
C GLY A 31 15.58 -0.52 -10.57
N ALA A 32 15.95 -1.80 -10.51
CA ALA A 32 15.03 -2.83 -10.02
C ALA A 32 14.63 -2.59 -8.56
N ILE A 33 13.34 -2.70 -8.27
CA ILE A 33 12.81 -2.57 -6.90
C ILE A 33 13.38 -3.69 -6.03
N GLN A 34 13.82 -3.34 -4.83
CA GLN A 34 14.30 -4.25 -3.79
C GLN A 34 13.33 -4.31 -2.61
N SER A 35 12.77 -3.18 -2.20
CA SER A 35 11.75 -3.14 -1.17
C SER A 35 10.80 -1.96 -1.31
N ILE A 36 9.62 -2.09 -0.69
CA ILE A 36 8.64 -1.02 -0.52
C ILE A 36 8.29 -0.95 0.96
N ARG A 37 8.24 0.26 1.52
CA ARG A 37 7.79 0.53 2.88
C ARG A 37 6.58 1.45 2.83
N TYR A 38 5.52 1.07 3.49
CA TYR A 38 4.32 1.87 3.64
C TYR A 38 4.03 2.06 5.12
N SER A 39 3.99 3.31 5.55
CA SER A 39 3.66 3.69 6.91
C SER A 39 2.42 4.59 6.94
N LYS A 40 1.43 4.22 7.76
CA LYS A 40 0.22 5.00 7.98
C LYS A 40 -0.18 4.93 9.44
N ASN A 41 0.42 5.80 10.24
CA ASN A 41 0.14 5.93 11.66
C ASN A 41 -0.60 7.24 11.90
N VAL A 42 -1.72 7.22 12.62
CA VAL A 42 -2.58 8.37 12.82
C VAL A 42 -2.94 8.55 14.30
N GLN A 43 -2.95 9.81 14.77
CA GLN A 43 -3.26 10.16 16.15
C GLN A 43 -4.73 9.92 16.51
N ARG A 44 -5.63 10.07 15.53
CA ARG A 44 -7.06 9.87 15.78
C ARG A 44 -7.38 8.43 16.19
N ARG A 45 -8.41 8.27 17.01
CA ARG A 45 -8.95 6.97 17.37
C ARG A 45 -9.66 6.34 16.17
N GLY A 46 -9.43 5.06 15.96
CA GLY A 46 -10.21 4.27 15.02
C GLY A 46 -11.63 4.01 15.55
N ASP A 47 -12.55 3.69 14.67
CA ASP A 47 -13.86 3.18 15.05
C ASP A 47 -13.67 1.86 15.86
N GLU A 48 -14.52 1.62 16.87
CA GLU A 48 -14.46 0.41 17.71
C GLU A 48 -14.59 -0.89 16.92
N SER A 49 -15.30 -0.87 15.81
CA SER A 49 -15.43 -2.00 14.88
C SER A 49 -14.26 -2.14 13.90
N SER A 50 -13.41 -1.11 13.76
CA SER A 50 -12.34 -1.07 12.78
C SER A 50 -11.07 -1.76 13.28
N HIS A 51 -10.43 -2.55 12.41
CA HIS A 51 -9.13 -3.13 12.63
C HIS A 51 -8.09 -2.45 11.73
N ALA A 52 -6.92 -2.09 12.26
CA ALA A 52 -5.88 -1.42 11.47
C ALA A 52 -5.46 -2.20 10.21
N LEU A 53 -5.47 -3.53 10.29
CA LEU A 53 -5.23 -4.41 9.15
C LEU A 53 -6.22 -4.15 8.00
N ASP A 54 -7.51 -4.00 8.32
CA ASP A 54 -8.58 -3.89 7.32
C ASP A 54 -8.75 -2.49 6.75
N THR A 55 -8.40 -1.48 7.54
CA THR A 55 -8.69 -0.08 7.22
C THR A 55 -7.46 0.71 6.78
N LEU A 56 -6.27 0.32 7.22
CA LEU A 56 -5.02 1.01 6.92
C LEU A 56 -4.05 0.13 6.12
N ALA A 57 -3.78 -1.11 6.57
CA ALA A 57 -2.81 -1.98 5.89
C ALA A 57 -3.27 -2.42 4.50
N ILE A 58 -4.58 -2.55 4.28
CA ILE A 58 -5.16 -2.87 2.96
C ILE A 58 -4.67 -1.91 1.87
N HIS A 59 -4.48 -0.64 2.18
CA HIS A 59 -3.96 0.34 1.22
C HIS A 59 -2.49 0.11 0.87
N GLY A 60 -1.67 -0.31 1.83
CA GLY A 60 -0.27 -0.68 1.58
C GLY A 60 -0.15 -1.94 0.72
N ILE A 61 -1.00 -2.93 0.96
CA ILE A 61 -1.08 -4.16 0.15
C ILE A 61 -1.47 -3.83 -1.29
N ASP A 62 -2.50 -3.00 -1.46
CA ASP A 62 -2.95 -2.56 -2.79
C ASP A 62 -1.89 -1.75 -3.53
N LEU A 63 -1.22 -0.83 -2.84
CA LEU A 63 -0.12 -0.04 -3.44
C LEU A 63 1.05 -0.91 -3.88
N ALA A 64 1.43 -1.93 -3.09
CA ALA A 64 2.48 -2.85 -3.49
C ALA A 64 2.16 -3.55 -4.82
N GLU A 65 0.95 -4.09 -4.96
CA GLU A 65 0.49 -4.69 -6.21
C GLU A 65 0.48 -3.67 -7.36
N PHE A 66 0.04 -2.43 -7.10
CA PHE A 66 -0.02 -1.37 -8.09
C PHE A 66 1.37 -0.96 -8.60
N LEU A 67 2.36 -0.84 -7.71
CA LEU A 67 3.72 -0.43 -8.05
C LEU A 67 4.54 -1.58 -8.66
N LEU A 68 4.19 -2.83 -8.35
CA LEU A 68 4.81 -4.03 -8.89
C LEU A 68 4.05 -4.60 -10.12
N ASP A 69 3.27 -3.76 -10.80
CA ASP A 69 2.56 -4.09 -12.03
C ASP A 69 1.72 -5.38 -11.96
N GLY A 70 1.00 -5.55 -10.85
CA GLY A 70 0.07 -6.66 -10.65
C GLY A 70 0.71 -7.96 -10.15
N GLN A 71 2.00 -7.95 -9.76
CA GLN A 71 2.61 -9.09 -9.10
C GLN A 71 1.89 -9.42 -7.79
N THR A 72 1.91 -10.69 -7.42
CA THR A 72 1.30 -11.19 -6.18
C THR A 72 2.37 -11.60 -5.19
N PRO A 73 2.14 -11.41 -3.88
CA PRO A 73 3.07 -11.90 -2.87
C PRO A 73 3.15 -13.43 -2.92
N LEU A 74 4.33 -13.95 -2.67
CA LEU A 74 4.59 -15.39 -2.52
C LEU A 74 4.08 -15.87 -1.15
N ARG A 75 4.30 -15.06 -0.12
CA ARG A 75 3.87 -15.34 1.25
C ARG A 75 3.83 -14.08 2.11
N ILE A 76 3.16 -14.18 3.24
CA ILE A 76 3.30 -13.29 4.38
C ILE A 76 4.38 -13.90 5.27
N SER A 77 5.54 -13.25 5.37
CA SER A 77 6.65 -13.73 6.19
C SER A 77 6.50 -13.39 7.65
N GLU A 78 5.89 -12.24 7.94
CA GLU A 78 5.61 -11.79 9.29
C GLU A 78 4.30 -10.99 9.34
N VAL A 79 3.56 -11.17 10.43
CA VAL A 79 2.46 -10.28 10.80
C VAL A 79 2.38 -10.22 12.32
N VAL A 80 2.38 -9.01 12.86
CA VAL A 80 2.19 -8.74 14.28
C VAL A 80 1.24 -7.56 14.46
N GLY A 81 0.52 -7.51 15.55
CA GLY A 81 -0.35 -6.37 15.81
C GLY A 81 -1.49 -6.65 16.76
N SER A 82 -2.34 -5.67 16.83
CA SER A 82 -3.57 -5.62 17.63
C SER A 82 -4.74 -5.14 16.77
N ARG A 83 -5.85 -4.81 17.40
CA ARG A 83 -6.94 -4.13 16.69
C ARG A 83 -6.52 -2.75 16.16
N THR A 84 -5.72 -2.02 16.93
CA THR A 84 -5.35 -0.63 16.62
C THR A 84 -4.04 -0.49 15.85
N SER A 85 -3.21 -1.53 15.77
CA SER A 85 -1.92 -1.49 15.06
C SER A 85 -1.65 -2.79 14.31
N CYS A 86 -0.92 -2.69 13.21
CA CYS A 86 -0.50 -3.86 12.43
C CYS A 86 0.83 -3.57 11.74
N ALA A 87 1.79 -4.47 11.94
CA ALA A 87 2.99 -4.55 11.12
C ALA A 87 2.95 -5.86 10.32
N LEU A 88 3.24 -5.78 9.04
CA LEU A 88 3.08 -6.85 8.07
C LEU A 88 4.26 -6.83 7.08
N THR A 89 4.88 -7.99 6.87
CA THR A 89 5.91 -8.17 5.84
C THR A 89 5.45 -9.18 4.80
N LEU A 90 5.49 -8.77 3.53
CA LEU A 90 5.15 -9.59 2.37
C LEU A 90 6.41 -9.85 1.55
N GLU A 91 6.61 -11.09 1.13
CA GLU A 91 7.66 -11.46 0.19
C GLU A 91 7.09 -11.65 -1.22
N TYR A 92 7.73 -11.02 -2.18
CA TYR A 92 7.39 -11.07 -3.60
C TYR A 92 8.47 -11.81 -4.40
N PRO A 93 8.23 -12.15 -5.67
CA PRO A 93 9.26 -12.66 -6.57
C PRO A 93 10.51 -11.75 -6.60
N ASN A 94 11.66 -12.34 -6.98
CA ASN A 94 12.95 -11.64 -7.05
C ASN A 94 13.43 -11.06 -5.72
N GLN A 95 13.02 -11.64 -4.59
CA GLN A 95 13.39 -11.21 -3.24
C GLN A 95 12.96 -9.77 -2.89
N VAL A 96 11.90 -9.28 -3.53
CA VAL A 96 11.32 -7.98 -3.18
C VAL A 96 10.53 -8.12 -1.89
N GLU A 97 10.82 -7.24 -0.93
CA GLU A 97 10.18 -7.22 0.38
C GLU A 97 9.28 -5.99 0.53
N ILE A 98 8.08 -6.20 1.05
CA ILE A 98 7.14 -5.12 1.33
C ILE A 98 6.86 -5.08 2.82
N CYS A 99 7.24 -3.97 3.46
CA CYS A 99 6.97 -3.71 4.87
C CYS A 99 5.82 -2.71 5.01
N ILE A 100 4.79 -3.08 5.76
CA ILE A 100 3.62 -2.26 6.03
C ILE A 100 3.53 -2.07 7.54
N ASP A 101 3.54 -0.82 8.01
CA ASP A 101 3.39 -0.45 9.41
C ASP A 101 2.27 0.57 9.56
N VAL A 102 1.21 0.21 10.28
CA VAL A 102 0.01 1.03 10.37
C VAL A 102 -0.57 1.03 11.79
N GLY A 103 -1.15 2.17 12.19
CA GLY A 103 -1.74 2.28 13.51
C GLY A 103 -2.73 3.44 13.68
N TRP A 104 -3.69 3.21 14.56
CA TRP A 104 -4.54 4.20 15.20
C TRP A 104 -3.97 4.60 16.55
N GLU A 105 -4.31 5.78 17.06
CA GLU A 105 -3.90 6.27 18.38
C GLU A 105 -2.36 6.38 18.52
N SER A 106 -1.66 6.66 17.43
CA SER A 106 -0.21 6.85 17.40
C SER A 106 0.18 8.19 17.99
N GLU A 107 1.44 8.34 18.42
CA GLU A 107 1.96 9.59 18.97
C GLU A 107 1.99 10.73 17.95
N ALA A 108 2.18 10.41 16.68
CA ALA A 108 2.22 11.37 15.58
C ALA A 108 1.53 10.83 14.33
N ASP A 109 1.03 11.75 13.48
CA ASP A 109 0.55 11.41 12.15
C ASP A 109 1.73 11.18 11.21
N VAL A 110 1.84 9.96 10.69
CA VAL A 110 2.80 9.57 9.65
C VAL A 110 2.01 8.99 8.49
N ALA A 111 2.28 9.42 7.26
CA ALA A 111 1.72 8.83 6.07
C ALA A 111 2.75 8.90 4.94
N GLU A 112 3.45 7.79 4.72
CA GLU A 112 4.65 7.74 3.90
C GLU A 112 4.71 6.47 3.07
N LEU A 113 5.25 6.61 1.85
CA LEU A 113 5.63 5.51 1.00
C LEU A 113 7.08 5.68 0.58
N GLU A 114 7.93 4.69 0.87
CA GLU A 114 9.30 4.60 0.39
C GLU A 114 9.44 3.41 -0.56
N VAL A 115 9.99 3.64 -1.75
CA VAL A 115 10.32 2.58 -2.72
C VAL A 115 11.82 2.57 -2.90
N ILE A 116 12.47 1.48 -2.52
CA ILE A 116 13.92 1.29 -2.59
C ILE A 116 14.23 0.42 -3.80
N GLY A 117 15.03 0.94 -4.70
CA GLY A 117 15.56 0.24 -5.84
C GLY A 117 17.07 0.06 -5.75
N ARG A 118 17.64 -0.69 -6.69
CA ARG A 118 19.09 -0.96 -6.75
C ARG A 118 19.93 0.31 -6.84
N ASN A 119 19.44 1.34 -7.52
CA ASN A 119 20.21 2.53 -7.89
C ASN A 119 19.67 3.82 -7.27
N GLY A 120 18.76 3.71 -6.30
CA GLY A 120 18.17 4.87 -5.63
C GLY A 120 16.86 4.54 -4.93
N ARG A 121 16.21 5.56 -4.39
CA ARG A 121 14.92 5.41 -3.72
C ARG A 121 13.98 6.57 -4.05
N ILE A 122 12.70 6.32 -3.93
CA ILE A 122 11.62 7.31 -4.03
C ILE A 122 10.96 7.41 -2.66
N LEU A 123 10.75 8.63 -2.18
CA LEU A 123 10.06 8.91 -0.93
C LEU A 123 8.88 9.83 -1.19
N VAL A 124 7.67 9.38 -0.86
CA VAL A 124 6.41 10.12 -1.02
C VAL A 124 5.78 10.35 0.34
N GLN A 125 5.61 11.62 0.71
CA GLN A 125 4.80 12.02 1.85
C GLN A 125 3.33 12.10 1.40
N LEU A 126 2.49 11.19 1.88
CA LEU A 126 1.12 11.00 1.36
C LEU A 126 0.15 12.13 1.74
N GLN A 127 0.56 13.07 2.60
CA GLN A 127 -0.18 14.29 2.87
C GLN A 127 0.09 15.40 1.83
N GLN A 128 1.14 15.25 1.00
CA GLN A 128 1.57 16.23 0.00
C GLN A 128 1.25 15.71 -1.39
N HIS A 129 0.56 16.53 -2.19
CA HIS A 129 0.15 16.12 -3.54
C HIS A 129 1.03 16.71 -4.65
N GLU A 130 1.90 17.67 -4.32
CA GLU A 130 2.59 18.50 -5.31
C GLU A 130 4.05 18.09 -5.54
N ASN A 131 4.64 17.35 -4.61
CA ASN A 131 6.04 16.95 -4.72
C ASN A 131 6.36 15.68 -3.96
N TYR A 132 7.46 15.04 -4.34
CA TYR A 132 8.08 13.91 -3.66
C TYR A 132 9.58 13.87 -3.99
N GLU A 133 10.34 13.03 -3.29
CA GLU A 133 11.79 12.96 -3.46
C GLU A 133 12.22 11.72 -4.24
N ILE A 134 13.20 11.92 -5.13
CA ILE A 134 14.02 10.83 -5.69
C ILE A 134 15.44 11.02 -5.19
N LEU A 135 15.94 10.02 -4.47
CA LEU A 135 17.31 9.99 -3.97
C LEU A 135 18.11 8.96 -4.79
N LYS A 136 19.09 9.44 -5.53
CA LYS A 136 20.06 8.61 -6.26
C LYS A 136 21.45 9.03 -5.83
N ASP A 137 22.19 9.73 -6.67
CA ASP A 137 23.50 10.32 -6.30
C ASP A 137 23.31 11.56 -5.40
N HIS A 138 22.22 12.29 -5.65
CA HIS A 138 21.74 13.39 -4.78
C HIS A 138 20.22 13.35 -4.67
N SER A 139 19.69 14.06 -3.67
CA SER A 139 18.24 14.25 -3.54
C SER A 139 17.73 15.19 -4.65
N THR A 140 16.68 14.77 -5.31
CA THR A 140 15.97 15.58 -6.32
C THR A 140 14.50 15.64 -5.95
N ILE A 141 13.95 16.84 -5.79
CA ILE A 141 12.52 17.03 -5.58
C ILE A 141 11.84 17.01 -6.95
N GLN A 142 10.87 16.11 -7.09
CA GLN A 142 9.98 16.04 -8.24
C GLN A 142 8.74 16.85 -7.96
N HIS A 143 8.43 17.81 -8.83
CA HIS A 143 7.19 18.56 -8.78
C HIS A 143 6.16 17.91 -9.69
N VAL A 144 4.98 17.69 -9.15
CA VAL A 144 3.88 17.02 -9.86
C VAL A 144 2.77 18.02 -10.10
N GLN A 145 2.41 18.20 -11.38
CA GLN A 145 1.21 18.96 -11.74
C GLN A 145 0.01 18.03 -11.78
N PHE A 146 -1.08 18.43 -11.16
CA PHE A 146 -2.33 17.69 -11.18
C PHE A 146 -3.51 18.64 -11.30
N ASN A 147 -4.54 18.19 -12.03
CA ASN A 147 -5.74 18.98 -12.30
C ASN A 147 -6.93 18.55 -11.44
N HIS A 148 -6.81 17.42 -10.75
CA HIS A 148 -7.90 16.81 -9.98
C HIS A 148 -7.37 16.28 -8.66
N THR A 149 -8.15 16.44 -7.60
CA THR A 149 -7.90 15.74 -6.34
C THR A 149 -7.96 14.23 -6.56
N PRO A 150 -7.35 13.40 -5.69
CA PRO A 150 -7.43 11.94 -5.80
C PRO A 150 -8.87 11.42 -5.90
N LEU A 151 -9.83 12.03 -5.19
CA LEU A 151 -11.23 11.63 -5.24
C LEU A 151 -11.89 11.95 -6.59
N GLU A 152 -11.66 13.16 -7.12
CA GLU A 152 -12.14 13.53 -8.46
C GLU A 152 -11.53 12.63 -9.54
N ALA A 153 -10.23 12.31 -9.42
CA ALA A 153 -9.55 11.41 -10.34
C ALA A 153 -10.15 9.99 -10.33
N VAL A 154 -10.54 9.46 -9.14
CA VAL A 154 -11.28 8.19 -9.03
C VAL A 154 -12.60 8.26 -9.78
N LEU A 155 -13.41 9.31 -9.56
CA LEU A 155 -14.72 9.45 -10.19
C LEU A 155 -14.60 9.54 -11.71
N LEU A 156 -13.65 10.30 -12.21
CA LEU A 156 -13.37 10.41 -13.64
C LEU A 156 -12.85 9.09 -14.24
N ASP A 157 -12.08 8.33 -13.48
CA ASP A 157 -11.53 7.06 -13.93
C ASP A 157 -12.62 5.98 -14.10
N PHE A 158 -13.67 6.01 -13.29
CA PHE A 158 -14.81 5.09 -13.45
C PHE A 158 -15.55 5.29 -14.78
N LEU A 159 -15.45 6.45 -15.38
CA LEU A 159 -16.02 6.75 -16.71
C LEU A 159 -15.15 6.25 -17.85
N LYS A 160 -13.90 5.83 -17.58
CA LYS A 160 -12.98 5.32 -18.61
C LYS A 160 -13.24 3.85 -18.91
N PRO A 161 -12.92 3.39 -20.14
CA PRO A 161 -12.87 1.96 -20.42
C PRO A 161 -11.81 1.26 -19.56
N ASP A 162 -12.00 -0.02 -19.26
CA ASP A 162 -11.12 -0.79 -18.35
C ASP A 162 -9.65 -0.77 -18.77
N SER A 163 -9.38 -0.76 -20.08
CA SER A 163 -8.01 -0.70 -20.62
C SER A 163 -7.25 0.60 -20.32
N ALA A 164 -7.97 1.68 -19.99
CA ALA A 164 -7.41 3.00 -19.67
C ALA A 164 -7.53 3.35 -18.19
N SER A 165 -8.13 2.48 -17.38
CA SER A 165 -8.37 2.69 -15.95
C SER A 165 -7.15 2.29 -15.12
N ILE A 166 -6.84 3.08 -14.09
CA ILE A 166 -5.87 2.72 -13.03
C ILE A 166 -6.56 2.24 -11.75
N ALA A 167 -7.90 2.27 -11.69
CA ALA A 167 -8.66 1.66 -10.62
C ALA A 167 -8.33 0.16 -10.48
N ALA A 168 -8.43 -0.35 -9.27
CA ALA A 168 -8.15 -1.77 -9.04
C ALA A 168 -9.20 -2.64 -9.75
N PRO A 169 -8.81 -3.50 -10.70
CA PRO A 169 -9.71 -4.44 -11.33
C PRO A 169 -10.11 -5.55 -10.34
N THR A 170 -11.20 -6.27 -10.62
CA THR A 170 -11.74 -7.32 -9.75
C THR A 170 -10.68 -8.31 -9.26
N GLY A 171 -9.77 -8.75 -10.13
CA GLY A 171 -8.71 -9.68 -9.75
C GLY A 171 -7.74 -9.10 -8.71
N SER A 172 -7.38 -7.83 -8.83
CA SER A 172 -6.54 -7.10 -7.87
C SER A 172 -7.26 -6.98 -6.52
N ILE A 173 -8.52 -6.56 -6.52
CA ILE A 173 -9.35 -6.45 -5.31
C ILE A 173 -9.38 -7.78 -4.54
N LEU A 174 -9.64 -8.88 -5.25
CA LEU A 174 -9.71 -10.20 -4.64
C LEU A 174 -8.38 -10.66 -4.06
N ARG A 175 -7.24 -10.36 -4.71
CA ARG A 175 -5.91 -10.67 -4.17
C ARG A 175 -5.62 -9.87 -2.90
N THR A 176 -5.90 -8.58 -2.92
CA THR A 176 -5.75 -7.71 -1.74
C THR A 176 -6.57 -8.21 -0.56
N ILE A 177 -7.85 -8.53 -0.76
CA ILE A 177 -8.73 -9.08 0.29
C ILE A 177 -8.21 -10.41 0.82
N LYS A 178 -7.80 -11.33 -0.06
CA LYS A 178 -7.23 -12.63 0.35
C LYS A 178 -5.96 -12.46 1.19
N CYS A 179 -5.10 -11.50 0.84
CA CYS A 179 -3.91 -11.19 1.62
C CYS A 179 -4.27 -10.70 3.03
N VAL A 180 -5.24 -9.80 3.16
CA VAL A 180 -5.78 -9.33 4.46
C VAL A 180 -6.34 -10.49 5.28
N GLU A 181 -7.13 -11.38 4.67
CA GLU A 181 -7.69 -12.55 5.35
C GLU A 181 -6.61 -13.50 5.86
N GLN A 182 -5.59 -13.78 5.05
CA GLN A 182 -4.45 -14.61 5.45
C GLN A 182 -3.68 -13.98 6.62
N ALA A 183 -3.41 -12.68 6.60
CA ALA A 183 -2.78 -11.96 7.70
C ALA A 183 -3.61 -12.06 8.99
N ARG A 184 -4.93 -11.92 8.90
CA ARG A 184 -5.84 -12.05 10.03
C ARG A 184 -5.83 -13.45 10.65
N LEU A 185 -5.78 -14.48 9.82
CA LEU A 185 -5.67 -15.87 10.30
C LEU A 185 -4.36 -16.10 11.05
N GLN A 186 -3.24 -15.57 10.57
CA GLN A 186 -1.95 -15.68 11.25
C GLN A 186 -1.95 -14.94 12.60
N LEU A 187 -2.48 -13.70 12.66
CA LEU A 187 -2.64 -12.96 13.93
C LEU A 187 -3.46 -13.72 14.94
N THR A 188 -4.57 -14.31 14.51
CA THR A 188 -5.47 -15.10 15.39
C THR A 188 -4.77 -16.36 15.92
N ALA A 189 -3.99 -17.05 15.09
CA ALA A 189 -3.24 -18.23 15.49
C ALA A 189 -2.17 -17.90 16.54
N GLN A 190 -1.43 -16.82 16.36
CA GLN A 190 -0.41 -16.34 17.30
C GLN A 190 -1.03 -15.97 18.67
N GLY A 191 -2.18 -15.28 18.67
CA GLY A 191 -2.88 -14.94 19.91
C GLY A 191 -3.30 -16.17 20.73
N ARG A 192 -3.77 -17.23 20.05
CA ARG A 192 -4.14 -18.50 20.71
C ARG A 192 -2.93 -19.26 21.31
N SER A 193 -1.78 -19.22 20.65
CA SER A 193 -0.55 -19.85 21.14
C SER A 193 -0.05 -19.15 22.41
N ARG A 194 0.03 -17.82 22.43
CA ARG A 194 0.42 -17.04 23.61
C ARG A 194 -0.50 -17.28 24.81
N THR A 195 -1.80 -17.37 24.58
CA THR A 195 -2.77 -17.65 25.67
C THR A 195 -2.62 -19.05 26.26
N ARG A 196 -2.17 -20.04 25.50
CA ARG A 196 -1.90 -21.41 26.01
C ARG A 196 -0.60 -21.49 26.80
N GLU A 197 0.43 -20.72 26.43
CA GLU A 197 1.71 -20.68 27.17
C GLU A 197 1.55 -19.99 28.54
N LEU A 198 0.73 -18.96 28.62
CA LEU A 198 0.46 -18.26 29.89
C LEU A 198 -0.43 -19.05 30.89
N LYS A 199 -1.04 -20.16 30.45
CA LYS A 199 -1.88 -21.03 31.30
C LYS A 199 -1.18 -22.31 31.76
N ARG A 200 0.09 -22.49 31.41
CA ARG A 200 0.97 -23.54 31.90
C ARG A 200 1.94 -23.02 32.96
#